data_c4b69aac9d0cc037d1053c68d0bc829b
#
_entry.id   c4b69aac9d0cc037d1053c68d0bc829b
#
_cell.length_a   1.000
_cell.length_b   1.000
_cell.length_c   1.000
_cell.angle_alpha   90.00
_cell.angle_beta   90.00
_cell.angle_gamma   90.00
#
_symmetry.space_group_name_H-M   'P 1'
#
loop_
_entity.id
_entity.type
_entity.pdbx_description
1 polymer ?
#
loop_
_entity_poly.entity_id
_entity_poly.type
_entity_poly.pdbx_seq_one_letter_code
_entity_poly.pdbx_strand_id
1 'polypeptide(L)'
;MTSPGPRLTSIRCAKALTPSGWEDNCVIELDQTGRIAAITSNNAGATDLSLNGIVIAGLPNLHSHAHQKAIAGLTEHRIAGQDDFWGWRDLMYRANAQLDPDQLQAVARYLYTGMLQSGYTSVAEFHYLHHQPGGDPYRDCGELSARLLEAASEVGIAITLLPVLYCRGGFNNDPVQDTQRRFGNTPESYLKLLQACDSLCVDNHDRSVGFA
;
A
#
# COMPACT_ATOMS: atom_id res chain seq x y z
N MET A 1 11.82 17.92 -14.57
CA MET A 1 11.50 18.06 -13.13
C MET A 1 10.69 19.34 -12.99
N THR A 2 9.38 19.22 -12.78
CA THR A 2 8.51 20.35 -12.48
C THR A 2 8.80 20.79 -11.05
N SER A 3 9.09 22.09 -10.84
CA SER A 3 9.21 22.63 -9.48
C SER A 3 7.94 22.27 -8.68
N PRO A 4 8.08 21.82 -7.41
CA PRO A 4 6.91 21.62 -6.58
C PRO A 4 6.14 22.94 -6.51
N GLY A 5 4.82 22.87 -6.73
CA GLY A 5 3.93 24.02 -6.57
C GLY A 5 4.01 24.63 -5.17
N PRO A 6 3.43 25.81 -4.95
CA PRO A 6 3.42 26.40 -3.62
C PRO A 6 2.80 25.43 -2.62
N ARG A 7 3.50 25.21 -1.51
CA ARG A 7 3.07 24.28 -0.46
C ARG A 7 1.86 24.87 0.25
N LEU A 8 0.79 24.11 0.33
CA LEU A 8 -0.37 24.46 1.14
C LEU A 8 0.00 24.47 2.62
N THR A 9 -0.35 25.53 3.33
CA THR A 9 -0.17 25.66 4.78
C THR A 9 -1.50 25.78 5.52
N SER A 10 -2.58 26.14 4.80
CA SER A 10 -3.91 26.32 5.38
C SER A 10 -5.03 25.98 4.40
N ILE A 11 -6.04 25.29 4.91
CA ILE A 11 -7.21 24.86 4.15
C ILE A 11 -8.46 25.28 4.89
N ARG A 12 -9.29 26.08 4.27
CA ARG A 12 -10.64 26.41 4.77
C ARG A 12 -11.63 25.36 4.31
N CYS A 13 -12.47 24.89 5.21
CA CYS A 13 -13.54 23.93 4.94
C CYS A 13 -14.89 24.56 5.32
N ALA A 14 -15.87 24.51 4.43
CA ALA A 14 -17.23 24.91 4.77
C ALA A 14 -17.81 24.05 5.89
N LYS A 15 -17.49 22.73 5.86
CA LYS A 15 -17.83 21.78 6.92
C LYS A 15 -16.78 20.68 6.98
N ALA A 16 -16.36 20.27 8.17
CA ALA A 16 -15.44 19.17 8.35
C ALA A 16 -15.86 18.23 9.49
N LEU A 17 -15.56 16.94 9.34
CA LEU A 17 -15.63 15.97 10.43
C LEU A 17 -14.28 15.92 11.14
N THR A 18 -14.23 16.43 12.35
CA THR A 18 -13.04 16.47 13.21
C THR A 18 -13.17 15.44 14.33
N PRO A 19 -12.11 15.19 15.13
CA PRO A 19 -12.23 14.38 16.34
C PRO A 19 -13.28 14.87 17.34
N SER A 20 -13.59 16.19 17.33
CA SER A 20 -14.61 16.81 18.18
C SER A 20 -16.05 16.71 17.60
N GLY A 21 -16.18 16.17 16.39
CA GLY A 21 -17.44 16.07 15.67
C GLY A 21 -17.52 16.99 14.46
N TRP A 22 -18.73 17.30 14.00
CA TRP A 22 -18.93 18.15 12.85
C TRP A 22 -18.71 19.63 13.21
N GLU A 23 -17.84 20.27 12.45
CA GLU A 23 -17.53 21.69 12.60
C GLU A 23 -17.80 22.45 11.28
N ASP A 24 -18.43 23.62 11.39
CA ASP A 24 -18.69 24.52 10.28
C ASP A 24 -17.63 25.61 10.20
N ASN A 25 -17.28 26.04 8.99
CA ASN A 25 -16.32 27.12 8.71
C ASN A 25 -14.97 26.94 9.45
N CYS A 26 -14.40 25.75 9.42
CA CYS A 26 -13.12 25.50 10.07
C CYS A 26 -11.93 25.72 9.12
N VAL A 27 -10.79 26.03 9.72
CA VAL A 27 -9.49 26.13 9.05
C VAL A 27 -8.58 25.04 9.58
N ILE A 28 -8.05 24.24 8.68
CA ILE A 28 -7.03 23.22 8.95
C ILE A 28 -5.68 23.83 8.62
N GLU A 29 -4.80 23.94 9.61
CA GLU A 29 -3.43 24.41 9.48
C GLU A 29 -2.49 23.24 9.34
N LEU A 30 -1.54 23.30 8.38
CA LEU A 30 -0.56 22.28 8.13
C LEU A 30 0.83 22.77 8.56
N ASP A 31 1.58 21.89 9.17
CA ASP A 31 2.98 22.14 9.53
C ASP A 31 3.91 22.00 8.30
N GLN A 32 5.20 22.18 8.53
CA GLN A 32 6.23 22.07 7.49
C GLN A 32 6.37 20.67 6.92
N THR A 33 5.83 19.63 7.56
CA THR A 33 5.81 18.24 7.08
C THR A 33 4.54 17.89 6.32
N GLY A 34 3.54 18.81 6.28
CA GLY A 34 2.23 18.58 5.68
C GLY A 34 1.23 17.90 6.61
N ARG A 35 1.57 17.77 7.89
CA ARG A 35 0.66 17.23 8.91
C ARG A 35 -0.24 18.30 9.48
N ILE A 36 -1.42 17.91 9.95
CA ILE A 36 -2.37 18.83 10.61
C ILE A 36 -1.74 19.30 11.93
N ALA A 37 -1.43 20.60 12.01
CA ALA A 37 -0.91 21.25 13.19
C ALA A 37 -2.03 21.78 14.11
N ALA A 38 -3.09 22.31 13.51
CA ALA A 38 -4.25 22.82 14.24
C ALA A 38 -5.53 22.76 13.38
N ILE A 39 -6.68 22.71 14.06
CA ILE A 39 -8.00 22.92 13.47
C ILE A 39 -8.67 24.01 14.29
N THR A 40 -9.10 25.10 13.62
CA THR A 40 -9.73 26.24 14.29
C THR A 40 -11.06 26.56 13.61
N SER A 41 -12.11 26.80 14.38
CA SER A 41 -13.43 27.16 13.89
C SER A 41 -13.58 28.68 13.78
N ASN A 42 -14.39 29.16 12.84
CA ASN A 42 -14.75 30.57 12.66
C ASN A 42 -13.56 31.54 12.43
N ASN A 43 -12.45 31.06 11.89
CA ASN A 43 -11.33 31.91 11.51
C ASN A 43 -11.60 32.59 10.16
N ALA A 44 -11.67 33.93 10.12
CA ALA A 44 -11.95 34.72 8.95
C ALA A 44 -10.70 35.10 8.11
N GLY A 45 -9.49 34.62 8.52
CA GLY A 45 -8.22 34.88 7.82
C GLY A 45 -8.18 34.35 6.39
N ALA A 46 -7.29 34.87 5.55
CA ALA A 46 -7.00 34.30 4.25
C ALA A 46 -6.38 32.90 4.39
N THR A 47 -6.71 32.00 3.48
CA THR A 47 -6.20 30.63 3.42
C THR A 47 -5.73 30.29 2.02
N ASP A 48 -4.78 29.35 1.89
CA ASP A 48 -4.22 28.95 0.59
C ASP A 48 -5.25 28.23 -0.27
N LEU A 49 -6.16 27.48 0.37
CA LEU A 49 -7.21 26.70 -0.30
C LEU A 49 -8.54 26.88 0.44
N SER A 50 -9.64 27.01 -0.31
CA SER A 50 -10.99 27.00 0.24
C SER A 50 -11.83 25.93 -0.42
N LEU A 51 -12.40 25.04 0.41
CA LEU A 51 -13.26 23.94 0.00
C LEU A 51 -14.72 24.22 0.44
N ASN A 52 -15.62 24.32 -0.53
CA ASN A 52 -17.04 24.60 -0.28
C ASN A 52 -17.87 23.36 0.06
N GLY A 53 -17.23 22.19 0.09
CA GLY A 53 -17.87 20.91 0.38
C GLY A 53 -17.67 20.45 1.83
N ILE A 54 -18.12 19.23 2.07
CA ILE A 54 -17.86 18.50 3.32
C ILE A 54 -16.50 17.84 3.21
N VAL A 55 -15.66 18.04 4.22
CA VAL A 55 -14.33 17.45 4.33
C VAL A 55 -14.31 16.38 5.42
N ILE A 56 -13.78 15.23 5.12
CA ILE A 56 -13.52 14.14 6.07
C ILE A 56 -12.07 13.70 5.95
N ALA A 57 -11.54 13.04 6.97
CA ALA A 57 -10.24 12.38 6.88
C ALA A 57 -10.26 11.31 5.78
N GLY A 58 -9.14 11.13 5.09
CA GLY A 58 -8.96 10.04 4.14
C GLY A 58 -9.07 8.68 4.85
N LEU A 59 -9.54 7.67 4.13
CA LEU A 59 -9.73 6.32 4.68
C LEU A 59 -8.42 5.53 4.62
N PRO A 60 -7.99 4.85 5.71
CA PRO A 60 -6.93 3.86 5.65
C PRO A 60 -7.48 2.53 5.10
N ASN A 61 -6.79 1.93 4.13
CA ASN A 61 -7.03 0.55 3.73
C ASN A 61 -6.09 -0.37 4.52
N LEU A 62 -6.64 -1.20 5.38
CA LEU A 62 -5.87 -2.09 6.27
C LEU A 62 -5.72 -3.52 5.74
N HIS A 63 -6.13 -3.80 4.49
CA HIS A 63 -6.02 -5.13 3.88
C HIS A 63 -5.78 -5.02 2.38
N SER A 64 -4.55 -5.25 1.95
CA SER A 64 -4.15 -5.22 0.54
C SER A 64 -3.08 -6.27 0.24
N HIS A 65 -3.18 -6.84 -0.97
CA HIS A 65 -2.21 -7.74 -1.59
C HIS A 65 -2.09 -7.33 -3.06
N ALA A 66 -1.25 -6.33 -3.35
CA ALA A 66 -1.22 -5.66 -4.65
C ALA A 66 -1.06 -6.63 -5.83
N HIS A 67 -0.19 -7.64 -5.71
CA HIS A 67 0.04 -8.64 -6.76
C HIS A 67 -1.23 -9.41 -7.15
N GLN A 68 -2.20 -9.58 -6.25
CA GLN A 68 -3.46 -10.27 -6.54
C GLN A 68 -4.37 -9.47 -7.50
N LYS A 69 -4.15 -8.15 -7.63
CA LYS A 69 -4.88 -7.35 -8.61
C LYS A 69 -4.63 -7.82 -10.06
N ALA A 70 -3.50 -8.47 -10.32
CA ALA A 70 -3.19 -9.05 -11.62
C ALA A 70 -4.19 -10.13 -12.09
N ILE A 71 -4.90 -10.78 -11.16
CA ILE A 71 -5.89 -11.82 -11.47
C ILE A 71 -7.34 -11.35 -11.33
N ALA A 72 -7.56 -10.06 -11.05
CA ALA A 72 -8.91 -9.50 -10.99
C ALA A 72 -9.63 -9.69 -12.34
N GLY A 73 -10.86 -10.17 -12.27
CA GLY A 73 -11.66 -10.54 -13.45
C GLY A 73 -11.46 -11.97 -13.95
N LEU A 74 -10.36 -12.64 -13.58
CA LEU A 74 -10.12 -14.03 -13.95
C LEU A 74 -10.72 -15.03 -12.96
N THR A 75 -10.96 -14.60 -11.74
CA THR A 75 -11.48 -15.42 -10.63
C THR A 75 -12.96 -15.17 -10.33
N GLU A 76 -13.59 -14.24 -11.04
CA GLU A 76 -14.97 -13.79 -10.78
C GLU A 76 -16.00 -14.52 -11.67
N HIS A 77 -15.52 -15.43 -12.52
CA HIS A 77 -16.38 -16.24 -13.37
C HIS A 77 -16.64 -17.60 -12.74
N ARG A 78 -17.93 -17.91 -12.52
CA ARG A 78 -18.35 -19.20 -12.02
C ARG A 78 -18.18 -20.27 -13.08
N ILE A 79 -17.22 -21.18 -12.89
CA ILE A 79 -17.06 -22.38 -13.71
C ILE A 79 -17.68 -23.54 -12.94
N ALA A 80 -18.69 -24.18 -13.49
CA ALA A 80 -19.37 -25.29 -12.83
C ALA A 80 -18.37 -26.38 -12.38
N GLY A 81 -18.32 -26.63 -11.07
CA GLY A 81 -17.48 -27.66 -10.46
C GLY A 81 -16.04 -27.25 -10.05
N GLN A 82 -15.65 -25.98 -10.21
CA GLN A 82 -14.30 -25.50 -9.87
C GLN A 82 -14.29 -24.21 -9.01
N ASP A 83 -15.37 -23.90 -8.37
CA ASP A 83 -15.62 -22.62 -7.70
C ASP A 83 -15.28 -22.72 -6.22
N ASP A 84 -14.00 -22.95 -5.91
CA ASP A 84 -13.55 -23.02 -4.53
C ASP A 84 -12.27 -22.19 -4.31
N PHE A 85 -11.93 -22.01 -3.06
CA PHE A 85 -10.69 -21.36 -2.63
C PHE A 85 -9.43 -21.97 -3.29
N TRP A 86 -9.43 -23.26 -3.54
CA TRP A 86 -8.28 -23.96 -4.10
C TRP A 86 -8.03 -23.60 -5.56
N GLY A 87 -9.08 -23.47 -6.37
CA GLY A 87 -9.01 -23.01 -7.76
C GLY A 87 -8.52 -21.56 -7.85
N TRP A 88 -9.02 -20.68 -6.98
CA TRP A 88 -8.53 -19.31 -6.86
C TRP A 88 -7.04 -19.27 -6.48
N ARG A 89 -6.63 -20.07 -5.48
CA ARG A 89 -5.24 -20.12 -5.03
C ARG A 89 -4.29 -20.60 -6.12
N ASP A 90 -4.67 -21.63 -6.86
CA ASP A 90 -3.87 -22.16 -7.96
C ASP A 90 -3.70 -21.16 -9.10
N LEU A 91 -4.74 -20.38 -9.42
CA LEU A 91 -4.64 -19.29 -10.38
C LEU A 91 -3.70 -18.18 -9.88
N MET A 92 -3.82 -17.81 -8.62
CA MET A 92 -2.95 -16.81 -7.98
C MET A 92 -1.49 -17.26 -8.03
N TYR A 93 -1.17 -18.52 -7.73
CA TYR A 93 0.20 -19.04 -7.82
C TYR A 93 0.74 -19.00 -9.26
N ARG A 94 -0.06 -19.40 -10.24
CA ARG A 94 0.32 -19.35 -11.66
C ARG A 94 0.58 -17.91 -12.14
N ALA A 95 -0.24 -16.98 -11.75
CA ALA A 95 -0.05 -15.56 -12.08
C ALA A 95 1.23 -15.02 -11.41
N ASN A 96 1.39 -15.27 -10.12
CA ASN A 96 2.57 -14.83 -9.37
C ASN A 96 3.87 -15.43 -9.94
N ALA A 97 3.84 -16.67 -10.46
CA ALA A 97 5.00 -17.27 -11.08
C ALA A 97 5.54 -16.52 -12.30
N GLN A 98 4.76 -15.62 -12.90
CA GLN A 98 5.11 -14.88 -14.11
C GLN A 98 5.40 -13.40 -13.85
N LEU A 99 4.97 -12.84 -12.73
CA LEU A 99 5.18 -11.40 -12.43
C LEU A 99 6.67 -11.10 -12.24
N ASP A 100 7.19 -10.22 -13.09
CA ASP A 100 8.49 -9.57 -12.89
C ASP A 100 8.35 -8.28 -12.05
N PRO A 101 9.47 -7.65 -11.64
CA PRO A 101 9.44 -6.44 -10.82
C PRO A 101 8.68 -5.27 -11.46
N ASP A 102 8.86 -5.04 -12.76
CA ASP A 102 8.22 -3.94 -13.49
C ASP A 102 6.71 -4.16 -13.61
N GLN A 103 6.30 -5.39 -13.85
CA GLN A 103 4.90 -5.79 -13.88
C GLN A 103 4.24 -5.65 -12.51
N LEU A 104 4.93 -6.06 -11.42
CA LEU A 104 4.42 -5.87 -10.06
C LEU A 104 4.21 -4.38 -9.75
N GLN A 105 5.18 -3.52 -10.10
CA GLN A 105 5.06 -2.06 -9.92
C GLN A 105 3.87 -1.50 -10.69
N ALA A 106 3.69 -1.92 -11.95
CA ALA A 106 2.57 -1.47 -12.78
C ALA A 106 1.21 -1.88 -12.20
N VAL A 107 1.08 -3.12 -11.73
CA VAL A 107 -0.13 -3.64 -11.07
C VAL A 107 -0.43 -2.90 -9.77
N ALA A 108 0.59 -2.68 -8.94
CA ALA A 108 0.46 -1.94 -7.69
C ALA A 108 0.04 -0.48 -7.94
N ARG A 109 0.66 0.20 -8.90
CA ARG A 109 0.29 1.56 -9.32
C ARG A 109 -1.17 1.64 -9.76
N TYR A 110 -1.64 0.69 -10.55
CA TYR A 110 -3.04 0.62 -10.97
C TYR A 110 -3.98 0.46 -9.77
N LEU A 111 -3.68 -0.47 -8.84
CA LEU A 111 -4.47 -0.69 -7.65
C LEU A 111 -4.52 0.55 -6.75
N TYR A 112 -3.37 1.14 -6.45
CA TYR A 112 -3.25 2.29 -5.56
C TYR A 112 -3.94 3.54 -6.14
N THR A 113 -3.88 3.73 -7.47
CA THR A 113 -4.67 4.76 -8.15
C THR A 113 -6.16 4.58 -7.90
N GLY A 114 -6.68 3.36 -8.04
CA GLY A 114 -8.07 3.03 -7.74
C GLY A 114 -8.45 3.26 -6.27
N MET A 115 -7.52 2.99 -5.35
CA MET A 115 -7.73 3.29 -3.92
C MET A 115 -7.89 4.79 -3.69
N LEU A 116 -7.00 5.64 -4.23
CA LEU A 116 -7.13 7.11 -4.10
C LEU A 116 -8.43 7.63 -4.73
N GLN A 117 -8.82 7.12 -5.90
CA GLN A 117 -10.09 7.48 -6.54
C GLN A 117 -11.31 7.10 -5.69
N SER A 118 -11.15 6.10 -4.81
CA SER A 118 -12.19 5.63 -3.87
C SER A 118 -12.10 6.30 -2.48
N GLY A 119 -11.19 7.27 -2.29
CA GLY A 119 -11.04 8.02 -1.04
C GLY A 119 -10.09 7.40 -0.02
N TYR A 120 -9.38 6.32 -0.36
CA TYR A 120 -8.31 5.81 0.50
C TYR A 120 -7.05 6.65 0.31
N THR A 121 -6.42 7.04 1.41
CA THR A 121 -5.19 7.86 1.41
C THR A 121 -3.97 7.14 1.95
N SER A 122 -4.19 5.97 2.55
CA SER A 122 -3.10 5.11 3.03
C SER A 122 -3.48 3.64 2.89
N VAL A 123 -2.46 2.78 2.79
CA VAL A 123 -2.63 1.34 2.65
C VAL A 123 -1.65 0.57 3.52
N ALA A 124 -2.14 -0.48 4.21
CA ALA A 124 -1.31 -1.54 4.79
C ALA A 124 -1.22 -2.67 3.77
N GLU A 125 -0.04 -2.84 3.19
CA GLU A 125 0.23 -3.79 2.11
C GLU A 125 0.86 -5.06 2.66
N PHE A 126 0.09 -6.13 2.77
CA PHE A 126 0.55 -7.44 3.20
C PHE A 126 1.28 -8.13 2.05
N HIS A 127 2.62 -8.07 2.09
CA HIS A 127 3.50 -8.41 0.99
C HIS A 127 4.25 -9.71 1.26
N TYR A 128 3.98 -10.74 0.45
CA TYR A 128 4.62 -12.06 0.58
C TYR A 128 5.31 -12.55 -0.71
N LEU A 129 5.38 -11.73 -1.75
CA LEU A 129 6.09 -12.04 -2.98
C LEU A 129 7.51 -11.46 -2.91
N HIS A 130 8.53 -12.28 -2.59
CA HIS A 130 9.87 -11.79 -2.27
C HIS A 130 10.94 -12.17 -3.29
N HIS A 131 10.79 -13.32 -3.95
CA HIS A 131 11.83 -13.94 -4.75
C HIS A 131 11.53 -13.93 -6.25
N GLN A 132 12.52 -14.28 -7.07
CA GLN A 132 12.38 -14.49 -8.52
C GLN A 132 11.39 -15.63 -8.82
N PRO A 133 10.90 -15.75 -10.07
CA PRO A 133 9.96 -16.82 -10.47
C PRO A 133 10.40 -18.23 -10.08
N GLY A 134 11.67 -18.54 -10.03
CA GLY A 134 12.19 -19.84 -9.58
C GLY A 134 12.30 -20.02 -8.07
N GLY A 135 12.09 -18.95 -7.30
CA GLY A 135 12.28 -18.93 -5.85
C GLY A 135 13.69 -18.50 -5.41
N ASP A 136 14.59 -18.21 -6.34
CA ASP A 136 15.91 -17.66 -6.03
C ASP A 136 15.78 -16.20 -5.56
N PRO A 137 16.59 -15.74 -4.60
CA PRO A 137 16.57 -14.35 -4.18
C PRO A 137 17.00 -13.43 -5.33
N TYR A 138 16.46 -12.22 -5.37
CA TYR A 138 17.03 -11.14 -6.17
C TYR A 138 18.39 -10.74 -5.58
N ARG A 139 19.22 -10.05 -6.39
CA ARG A 139 20.51 -9.49 -5.93
C ARG A 139 20.29 -8.55 -4.72
N ASP A 140 19.25 -7.74 -4.79
CA ASP A 140 18.71 -7.00 -3.66
C ASP A 140 17.48 -7.75 -3.15
N CYS A 141 17.51 -8.22 -1.91
CA CYS A 141 16.38 -8.96 -1.33
C CYS A 141 15.13 -8.10 -1.15
N GLY A 142 15.27 -6.78 -1.15
CA GLY A 142 14.18 -5.81 -1.09
C GLY A 142 13.59 -5.41 -2.46
N GLU A 143 14.04 -5.97 -3.59
CA GLU A 143 13.65 -5.55 -4.94
C GLU A 143 12.13 -5.42 -5.11
N LEU A 144 11.35 -6.44 -4.81
CA LEU A 144 9.90 -6.41 -4.99
C LEU A 144 9.21 -5.47 -3.99
N SER A 145 9.77 -5.33 -2.79
CA SER A 145 9.32 -4.36 -1.78
C SER A 145 9.55 -2.92 -2.26
N ALA A 146 10.72 -2.65 -2.85
CA ALA A 146 11.05 -1.35 -3.43
C ALA A 146 10.05 -0.95 -4.53
N ARG A 147 9.63 -1.90 -5.38
CA ARG A 147 8.64 -1.67 -6.44
C ARG A 147 7.27 -1.24 -5.91
N LEU A 148 6.82 -1.84 -4.81
CA LEU A 148 5.57 -1.43 -4.16
C LEU A 148 5.67 -0.03 -3.53
N LEU A 149 6.78 0.25 -2.85
CA LEU A 149 7.04 1.57 -2.26
C LEU A 149 7.16 2.66 -3.34
N GLU A 150 7.78 2.34 -4.47
CA GLU A 150 7.89 3.26 -5.60
C GLU A 150 6.53 3.52 -6.25
N ALA A 151 5.73 2.47 -6.49
CA ALA A 151 4.37 2.60 -7.01
C ALA A 151 3.49 3.48 -6.10
N ALA A 152 3.59 3.30 -4.77
CA ALA A 152 2.87 4.13 -3.81
C ALA A 152 3.29 5.61 -3.89
N SER A 153 4.59 5.89 -4.03
CA SER A 153 5.10 7.26 -4.17
C SER A 153 4.71 7.91 -5.49
N GLU A 154 4.76 7.17 -6.60
CA GLU A 154 4.32 7.66 -7.91
C GLU A 154 2.85 8.09 -7.91
N VAL A 155 2.02 7.36 -7.17
CA VAL A 155 0.58 7.62 -7.05
C VAL A 155 0.27 8.66 -5.97
N GLY A 156 1.11 8.78 -4.93
CA GLY A 156 0.91 9.69 -3.81
C GLY A 156 0.02 9.12 -2.70
N ILE A 157 0.00 7.79 -2.51
CA ILE A 157 -0.66 7.13 -1.38
C ILE A 157 0.35 6.77 -0.30
N ALA A 158 0.02 7.01 0.97
CA ALA A 158 0.88 6.56 2.06
C ALA A 158 0.80 5.03 2.20
N ILE A 159 1.93 4.39 2.51
CA ILE A 159 2.02 2.93 2.59
C ILE A 159 2.72 2.47 3.87
N THR A 160 2.11 1.49 4.54
CA THR A 160 2.78 0.64 5.53
C THR A 160 3.01 -0.72 4.89
N LEU A 161 4.25 -0.99 4.52
CA LEU A 161 4.62 -2.28 3.94
C LEU A 161 4.77 -3.32 5.05
N LEU A 162 4.13 -4.46 4.88
CA LEU A 162 4.13 -5.58 5.81
C LEU A 162 4.74 -6.82 5.13
N PRO A 163 6.08 -6.93 5.05
CA PRO A 163 6.71 -8.16 4.57
C PRO A 163 6.32 -9.33 5.44
N VAL A 164 6.04 -10.48 4.83
CA VAL A 164 5.52 -11.66 5.53
C VAL A 164 6.60 -12.71 5.69
N LEU A 165 6.73 -13.27 6.89
CA LEU A 165 7.55 -14.46 7.13
C LEU A 165 6.78 -15.72 6.71
N TYR A 166 7.11 -16.26 5.55
CA TYR A 166 6.48 -17.47 5.02
C TYR A 166 7.42 -18.68 5.14
N CYS A 167 7.30 -19.43 6.24
CA CYS A 167 8.20 -20.55 6.54
C CYS A 167 7.61 -21.93 6.21
N ARG A 168 6.28 -22.02 6.02
CA ARG A 168 5.57 -23.30 5.88
C ARG A 168 4.55 -23.24 4.76
N GLY A 169 4.34 -24.36 4.09
CA GLY A 169 3.43 -24.47 2.95
C GLY A 169 1.98 -24.81 3.31
N GLY A 170 1.73 -25.17 4.57
CA GLY A 170 0.40 -25.60 5.03
C GLY A 170 0.28 -25.72 6.54
N PHE A 171 -0.92 -26.11 7.00
CA PHE A 171 -1.27 -26.16 8.43
C PHE A 171 -0.57 -27.27 9.23
N ASN A 172 -0.12 -28.34 8.58
CA ASN A 172 0.53 -29.49 9.22
C ASN A 172 2.06 -29.36 9.29
N ASN A 173 2.58 -28.12 9.30
CA ASN A 173 4.00 -27.86 9.24
C ASN A 173 4.65 -28.33 7.92
N ASP A 174 3.85 -28.40 6.85
CA ASP A 174 4.29 -28.83 5.54
C ASP A 174 5.40 -27.92 5.00
N PRO A 175 6.37 -28.44 4.27
CA PRO A 175 7.41 -27.61 3.66
C PRO A 175 6.82 -26.69 2.58
N VAL A 176 7.50 -25.59 2.32
CA VAL A 176 7.18 -24.69 1.21
C VAL A 176 7.26 -25.46 -0.10
N GLN A 177 6.15 -25.48 -0.85
CA GLN A 177 6.03 -26.16 -2.14
C GLN A 177 6.65 -25.34 -3.28
N ASP A 178 6.88 -25.98 -4.43
CA ASP A 178 7.48 -25.32 -5.60
C ASP A 178 6.71 -24.05 -6.03
N THR A 179 5.38 -24.09 -6.01
CA THR A 179 4.52 -22.95 -6.34
C THR A 179 4.57 -21.80 -5.31
N GLN A 180 5.11 -22.06 -4.13
CA GLN A 180 5.22 -21.13 -3.01
C GLN A 180 6.65 -20.61 -2.80
N ARG A 181 7.64 -21.11 -3.57
CA ARG A 181 9.06 -20.74 -3.38
C ARG A 181 9.32 -19.24 -3.41
N ARG A 182 8.54 -18.49 -4.19
CA ARG A 182 8.66 -17.03 -4.25
C ARG A 182 8.32 -16.31 -2.96
N PHE A 183 7.66 -17.00 -2.02
CA PHE A 183 7.21 -16.45 -0.74
C PHE A 183 8.14 -16.84 0.40
N GLY A 184 8.80 -18.02 0.24
CA GLY A 184 9.51 -18.70 1.32
C GLY A 184 10.71 -17.95 1.85
N ASN A 185 10.80 -17.79 3.17
CA ASN A 185 11.96 -17.25 3.87
C ASN A 185 12.27 -18.07 5.12
N THR A 186 13.56 -18.15 5.45
CA THR A 186 13.97 -18.52 6.81
C THR A 186 13.90 -17.28 7.71
N PRO A 187 13.88 -17.43 9.04
CA PRO A 187 13.95 -16.27 9.94
C PRO A 187 15.14 -15.35 9.64
N GLU A 188 16.30 -15.93 9.30
CA GLU A 188 17.52 -15.17 9.02
C GLU A 188 17.42 -14.37 7.70
N SER A 189 16.88 -14.97 6.63
CA SER A 189 16.68 -14.26 5.36
C SER A 189 15.58 -13.21 5.50
N TYR A 190 14.55 -13.48 6.28
CA TYR A 190 13.49 -12.54 6.56
C TYR A 190 13.98 -11.30 7.33
N LEU A 191 14.85 -11.47 8.33
CA LEU A 191 15.45 -10.33 9.04
C LEU A 191 16.27 -9.43 8.10
N LYS A 192 16.98 -10.02 7.13
CA LYS A 192 17.69 -9.25 6.09
C LYS A 192 16.71 -8.49 5.19
N LEU A 193 15.61 -9.13 4.82
CA LEU A 193 14.54 -8.48 4.05
C LEU A 193 13.94 -7.29 4.81
N LEU A 194 13.64 -7.44 6.10
CA LEU A 194 13.13 -6.34 6.92
C LEU A 194 14.12 -5.18 6.99
N GLN A 195 15.41 -5.45 7.17
CA GLN A 195 16.45 -4.41 7.19
C GLN A 195 16.54 -3.68 5.85
N ALA A 196 16.44 -4.39 4.72
CA ALA A 196 16.39 -3.78 3.39
C ALA A 196 15.15 -2.90 3.23
N CYS A 197 13.98 -3.38 3.62
CA CYS A 197 12.73 -2.61 3.57
C CYS A 197 12.78 -1.35 4.46
N ASP A 198 13.31 -1.45 5.66
CA ASP A 198 13.47 -0.32 6.57
C ASP A 198 14.36 0.76 5.95
N SER A 199 15.47 0.35 5.34
CA SER A 199 16.37 1.27 4.64
C SER A 199 15.71 2.01 3.47
N LEU A 200 14.70 1.43 2.81
CA LEU A 200 13.93 2.05 1.74
C LEU A 200 12.89 3.08 2.23
N CYS A 201 12.62 3.10 3.53
CA CYS A 201 11.64 4.00 4.16
C CYS A 201 12.28 5.18 4.89
N VAL A 202 13.60 5.22 5.00
CA VAL A 202 14.33 6.32 5.66
C VAL A 202 14.01 7.64 4.95
N ASP A 203 13.81 8.69 5.74
CA ASP A 203 13.53 10.06 5.27
C ASP A 203 12.26 10.24 4.42
N ASN A 204 11.32 9.28 4.48
CA ASN A 204 10.05 9.40 3.79
C ASN A 204 8.88 9.16 4.77
N HIS A 205 8.14 10.22 5.08
CA HIS A 205 7.05 10.18 6.06
C HIS A 205 5.80 9.40 5.59
N ASP A 206 5.67 9.17 4.28
CA ASP A 206 4.55 8.44 3.69
C ASP A 206 4.84 6.94 3.52
N ARG A 207 6.03 6.50 3.93
CA ARG A 207 6.46 5.10 3.91
C ARG A 207 6.81 4.62 5.30
N SER A 208 6.32 3.44 5.64
CA SER A 208 6.71 2.74 6.86
C SER A 208 6.77 1.23 6.63
N VAL A 209 7.49 0.53 7.50
CA VAL A 209 7.59 -0.93 7.49
C VAL A 209 7.06 -1.46 8.80
N GLY A 210 6.25 -2.50 8.71
CA GLY A 210 5.90 -3.38 9.82
C GLY A 210 6.41 -4.80 9.56
N PHE A 211 5.81 -5.76 10.21
CA PHE A 211 6.11 -7.18 10.00
C PHE A 211 4.83 -8.01 10.12
N ALA A 212 4.78 -9.14 9.42
CA ALA A 212 3.66 -10.07 9.43
C ALA A 212 4.13 -11.54 9.30
#